data_547e408c1b769d8863b832a7157c3de8
#
_entry.id   547e408c1b769d8863b832a7157c3de8
#
_cell.length_a   1.000
_cell.length_b   1.000
_cell.length_c   1.000
_cell.angle_alpha   90.00
_cell.angle_beta   90.00
_cell.angle_gamma   90.00
#
_symmetry.space_group_name_H-M   'P 1'
#
loop_
_entity.id
_entity.type
_entity.pdbx_description
1 polymer ?
#
loop_
_entity_poly.entity_id
_entity_poly.type
_entity_poly.pdbx_seq_one_letter_code
_entity_poly.pdbx_strand_id
1 'polypeptide(L)' 'FSTLIKEGTGRTFLQIIRDIKLNQACRALRETSLSNAVICELVGYDSPEHFMRTFKKAYNMTPGEYRKKYK' A
#
# COMPACT_ATOMS: atom_id res chain seq x y z
N PHE A 1 -14.04 -16.58 -9.83
CA PHE A 1 -13.08 -15.50 -9.75
C PHE A 1 -12.36 -15.47 -8.42
N SER A 2 -13.07 -15.30 -7.32
CA SER A 2 -12.43 -15.31 -6.01
C SER A 2 -11.88 -16.70 -5.68
N THR A 3 -12.45 -17.72 -6.24
CA THR A 3 -11.96 -19.07 -6.05
C THR A 3 -10.56 -19.23 -6.61
N LEU A 4 -10.32 -18.67 -7.78
CA LEU A 4 -9.00 -18.71 -8.39
C LEU A 4 -7.94 -18.05 -7.52
N ILE A 5 -8.27 -16.89 -7.00
CA ILE A 5 -7.36 -16.16 -6.14
C ILE A 5 -7.00 -17.00 -4.92
N LYS A 6 -8.01 -17.58 -4.31
CA LYS A 6 -7.82 -18.36 -3.11
C LYS A 6 -6.94 -19.57 -3.35
N GLU A 7 -7.16 -20.27 -4.43
CA GLU A 7 -6.43 -21.49 -4.71
C GLU A 7 -5.04 -21.22 -5.23
N GLY A 8 -4.89 -20.15 -5.98
CA GLY A 8 -3.63 -19.90 -6.65
C GLY A 8 -2.52 -19.37 -5.76
N THR A 9 -2.87 -18.60 -4.74
CA THR A 9 -1.86 -17.90 -3.97
C THR A 9 -1.80 -18.29 -2.50
N GLY A 10 -2.86 -18.87 -1.97
CA GLY A 10 -2.94 -19.14 -0.55
C GLY A 10 -3.14 -17.89 0.29
N ARG A 11 -3.40 -16.76 -0.34
CA ARG A 11 -3.63 -15.50 0.36
C ARG A 11 -5.10 -15.31 0.69
N THR A 12 -5.35 -14.58 1.76
CA THR A 12 -6.72 -14.21 2.09
C THR A 12 -7.16 -13.07 1.21
N PHE A 13 -8.46 -12.90 1.10
CA PHE A 13 -9.04 -11.79 0.35
C PHE A 13 -8.55 -10.45 0.89
N LEU A 14 -8.48 -10.33 2.22
CA LEU A 14 -8.03 -9.09 2.85
C LEU A 14 -6.57 -8.77 2.50
N GLN A 15 -5.73 -9.78 2.43
CA GLN A 15 -4.33 -9.57 2.06
C GLN A 15 -4.21 -9.06 0.63
N ILE A 16 -5.03 -9.59 -0.26
CA ILE A 16 -5.00 -9.17 -1.65
C ILE A 16 -5.44 -7.71 -1.78
N ILE A 17 -6.50 -7.32 -1.07
CA ILE A 17 -6.97 -5.95 -1.09
C ILE A 17 -5.90 -5.02 -0.53
N ARG A 18 -5.24 -5.43 0.55
CA ARG A 18 -4.17 -4.63 1.13
C ARG A 18 -3.03 -4.42 0.14
N ASP A 19 -2.66 -5.47 -0.58
CA ASP A 19 -1.60 -5.35 -1.58
C ASP A 19 -1.99 -4.38 -2.68
N ILE A 20 -3.23 -4.41 -3.11
CA ILE A 20 -3.71 -3.47 -4.13
C ILE A 20 -3.61 -2.05 -3.63
N LYS A 21 -4.05 -1.80 -2.39
CA LYS A 21 -3.97 -0.46 -1.82
C LYS A 21 -2.53 0.01 -1.71
N LEU A 22 -1.64 -0.85 -1.25
CA LEU A 22 -0.24 -0.49 -1.12
C LEU A 22 0.40 -0.22 -2.48
N ASN A 23 0.04 -0.99 -3.50
CA ASN A 23 0.53 -0.73 -4.86
C ASN A 23 0.09 0.63 -5.35
N GLN A 24 -1.15 1.02 -5.08
CA GLN A 24 -1.64 2.34 -5.45
C GLN A 24 -0.88 3.43 -4.70
N ALA A 25 -0.58 3.19 -3.44
CA ALA A 25 0.20 4.14 -2.66
C ALA A 25 1.61 4.29 -3.22
N CYS A 26 2.25 3.19 -3.57
CA CYS A 26 3.57 3.24 -4.17
C CYS A 26 3.57 4.07 -5.44
N ARG A 27 2.57 3.87 -6.27
CA ARG A 27 2.45 4.59 -7.51
C ARG A 27 2.29 6.09 -7.26
N ALA A 28 1.43 6.45 -6.31
CA ALA A 28 1.24 7.86 -5.97
C ALA A 28 2.52 8.46 -5.41
N LEU A 29 3.26 7.71 -4.61
CA LEU A 29 4.51 8.20 -4.05
C LEU A 29 5.55 8.50 -5.15
N ARG A 30 5.59 7.65 -6.16
CA ARG A 30 6.55 7.83 -7.26
C ARG A 30 6.11 8.86 -8.27
N GLU A 31 4.84 8.92 -8.58
CA GLU A 31 4.34 9.71 -9.70
C GLU A 31 3.77 11.05 -9.32
N THR A 32 3.48 11.27 -8.05
CA THR A 32 2.90 12.52 -7.61
C THR A 32 3.67 13.09 -6.44
N SER A 33 3.35 14.34 -6.08
CA SER A 33 3.94 14.99 -4.93
C SER A 33 2.97 15.04 -3.75
N LEU A 34 1.95 14.21 -3.77
CA LEU A 34 0.97 14.19 -2.70
C LEU A 34 1.62 13.77 -1.39
N SER A 35 1.12 14.34 -0.28
CA SER A 35 1.66 13.99 1.02
C SER A 35 1.21 12.59 1.43
N ASN A 36 1.91 12.02 2.41
CA ASN A 36 1.55 10.69 2.90
C ASN A 36 0.14 10.66 3.44
N ALA A 37 -0.30 11.73 4.10
CA ALA A 37 -1.66 11.80 4.63
C ALA A 37 -2.71 11.75 3.52
N VAL A 38 -2.45 12.49 2.44
CA VAL A 38 -3.36 12.49 1.31
C VAL A 38 -3.40 11.13 0.63
N ILE A 39 -2.24 10.53 0.45
CA ILE A 39 -2.17 9.20 -0.17
C ILE A 39 -2.90 8.19 0.71
N CYS A 40 -2.73 8.27 2.01
CA CYS A 40 -3.43 7.42 2.94
C CYS A 40 -4.94 7.47 2.74
N GLU A 41 -5.48 8.67 2.58
CA GLU A 41 -6.91 8.84 2.34
C GLU A 41 -7.32 8.29 0.98
N LEU A 42 -6.51 8.53 -0.03
CA LEU A 42 -6.83 8.07 -1.38
C LEU A 42 -6.92 6.55 -1.46
N VAL A 43 -6.05 5.86 -0.77
CA VAL A 43 -6.07 4.40 -0.81
C VAL A 43 -7.01 3.78 0.23
N GLY A 44 -7.62 4.59 1.09
CA GLY A 44 -8.68 4.12 1.96
C GLY A 44 -8.26 3.63 3.33
N TYR A 45 -7.14 4.10 3.85
CA TYR A 45 -6.75 3.78 5.21
C TYR A 45 -7.35 4.76 6.21
N ASP A 46 -7.62 4.25 7.42
CA ASP A 46 -8.26 5.04 8.45
C ASP A 46 -7.32 6.09 9.04
N SER A 47 -6.05 5.79 9.16
CA SER A 47 -5.10 6.71 9.76
C SER A 47 -3.74 6.60 9.08
N PRO A 48 -2.99 7.70 9.06
CA PRO A 48 -1.62 7.67 8.49
C PRO A 48 -0.71 6.70 9.25
N GLU A 49 -0.90 6.57 10.55
CA GLU A 49 -0.09 5.67 11.35
C GLU A 49 -0.27 4.22 10.91
N HIS A 50 -1.52 3.82 10.71
CA HIS A 50 -1.82 2.46 10.26
C HIS A 50 -1.24 2.22 8.88
N PHE A 51 -1.40 3.19 7.99
CA PHE A 51 -0.86 3.11 6.65
C PHE A 51 0.65 2.94 6.67
N MET A 52 1.34 3.78 7.43
CA MET A 52 2.79 3.74 7.49
C MET A 52 3.29 2.42 8.06
N ARG A 53 2.64 1.93 9.10
CA ARG A 53 3.02 0.66 9.71
C ARG A 53 2.85 -0.49 8.72
N THR A 54 1.72 -0.52 8.04
CA THR A 54 1.44 -1.56 7.07
C THR A 54 2.41 -1.49 5.90
N PHE A 55 2.68 -0.29 5.43
CA PHE A 55 3.61 -0.09 4.32
C PHE A 55 5.01 -0.56 4.70
N LYS A 56 5.48 -0.18 5.87
CA LYS A 56 6.81 -0.58 6.33
C LYS A 56 6.90 -2.09 6.46
N LYS A 57 5.86 -2.72 6.95
CA LYS A 57 5.84 -4.16 7.10
C LYS A 57 5.91 -4.86 5.76
N ALA A 58 5.26 -4.30 4.75
CA ALA A 58 5.21 -4.92 3.43
C ALA A 58 6.49 -4.69 2.62
N TYR A 59 7.08 -3.51 2.75
CA TYR A 59 8.20 -3.11 1.90
C TYR A 59 9.50 -2.86 2.65
N ASN A 60 9.49 -3.02 3.97
CA ASN A 60 10.66 -2.79 4.83
C ASN A 60 11.15 -1.36 4.80
N MET A 61 10.31 -0.42 4.45
CA MET A 61 10.64 1.00 4.46
C MET A 61 9.36 1.82 4.58
N THR A 62 9.48 3.03 5.12
CA THR A 62 8.32 3.92 5.26
C THR A 62 7.97 4.51 3.90
N PRO A 63 6.73 5.04 3.76
CA PRO A 63 6.37 5.71 2.50
C PRO A 63 7.29 6.86 2.16
N GLY A 64 7.75 7.61 3.17
CA GLY A 64 8.70 8.69 2.93
C GLY A 64 10.03 8.19 2.40
N GLU A 65 10.52 7.10 2.97
CA GLU A 65 11.76 6.50 2.51
C GLU A 65 11.61 5.95 1.10
N TYR A 66 10.47 5.36 0.82
CA TYR A 66 10.19 4.83 -0.51
C TYR A 66 10.23 5.95 -1.56
N ARG A 67 9.56 7.05 -1.27
CA ARG A 67 9.57 8.19 -2.19
C ARG A 67 10.98 8.70 -2.43
N LYS A 68 11.75 8.82 -1.35
CA LYS A 68 13.11 9.31 -1.44
C LYS A 68 13.99 8.40 -2.29
N LYS A 69 13.73 7.09 -2.21
CA LYS A 69 14.53 6.12 -2.94
C LYS A 69 14.16 6.05 -4.42
N TYR A 70 12.88 6.15 -4.74
CA TYR A 70 12.41 5.90 -6.10
C TYR A 70 11.98 7.15 -6.85
N LYS A 71 11.89 8.26 -6.21
CA LYS A 71 11.57 9.51 -6.88
C LYS A 71 12.83 10.32 -7.09
#